data_a50c34b955089fb7678b49680365ae3f
#
_entry.id   a50c34b955089fb7678b49680365ae3f
#
_cell.length_a   1.000
_cell.length_b   1.000
_cell.length_c   1.000
_cell.angle_alpha   90.00
_cell.angle_beta   90.00
_cell.angle_gamma   90.00
#
_symmetry.space_group_name_H-M   'P 1'
#
loop_
_entity.id
_entity.type
_entity.pdbx_description
1 polymer ?
#
loop_
_entity_poly.entity_id
_entity_poly.type
_entity_poly.pdbx_seq_one_letter_code
_entity_poly.pdbx_strand_id
1 'polypeptide(L)'
;MSKTYIPEGEKAPESQIGATLDALYATIEQRRNAGDESYTHRLLTGKLDDPLKKVMEEAGEVALAAKDGEPDHLRYEAADVVYHLMVVLARFGIGIDEFAAELNNRMRDDERPEGAVRLYETYVNRGK
;
A
#
# COMPACT_ATOMS: atom_id res chain seq x y z
N MET A 1 -9.55 -12.07 -22.29
CA MET A 1 -8.35 -11.40 -22.82
C MET A 1 -7.57 -10.74 -21.72
N SER A 2 -6.25 -10.90 -21.75
CA SER A 2 -5.38 -10.23 -20.78
C SER A 2 -5.36 -8.72 -21.00
N LYS A 3 -5.30 -7.98 -19.90
CA LYS A 3 -5.15 -6.54 -19.94
C LYS A 3 -3.68 -6.16 -20.12
N THR A 4 -3.43 -5.09 -20.84
CA THR A 4 -2.09 -4.52 -20.98
C THR A 4 -2.11 -3.11 -20.45
N TYR A 5 -1.02 -2.67 -19.80
CA TYR A 5 -0.99 -1.32 -19.26
C TYR A 5 -0.36 -0.30 -20.21
N ILE A 6 0.37 -0.78 -21.21
CA ILE A 6 0.91 0.08 -22.27
C ILE A 6 0.24 -0.35 -23.58
N PRO A 7 -0.57 0.54 -24.19
CA PRO A 7 -1.18 0.21 -25.49
C PRO A 7 -0.11 -0.08 -26.54
N GLU A 8 -0.45 -0.93 -27.48
CA GLU A 8 0.46 -1.31 -28.56
C GLU A 8 0.92 -0.04 -29.32
N GLY A 9 2.21 0.06 -29.56
CA GLY A 9 2.80 1.17 -30.29
C GLY A 9 3.07 2.41 -29.45
N GLU A 10 2.68 2.44 -28.18
CA GLU A 10 2.92 3.57 -27.30
C GLU A 10 4.15 3.34 -26.45
N LYS A 11 4.82 4.45 -26.09
CA LYS A 11 5.97 4.43 -25.22
C LYS A 11 5.53 4.33 -23.75
N ALA A 12 6.27 3.57 -22.96
CA ALA A 12 6.00 3.49 -21.52
C ALA A 12 6.17 4.86 -20.86
N PRO A 13 5.22 5.29 -20.02
CA PRO A 13 5.38 6.53 -19.25
C PRO A 13 6.45 6.36 -18.17
N GLU A 14 6.86 7.45 -17.56
CA GLU A 14 7.69 7.39 -16.37
C GLU A 14 6.93 6.68 -15.23
N SER A 15 7.68 6.11 -14.29
CA SER A 15 7.09 5.41 -13.17
C SER A 15 6.16 6.33 -12.37
N GLN A 16 4.95 5.83 -12.11
CA GLN A 16 3.92 6.58 -11.38
C GLN A 16 3.60 5.95 -10.04
N ILE A 17 4.33 4.92 -9.63
CA ILE A 17 3.95 4.16 -8.43
C ILE A 17 3.93 5.05 -7.17
N GLY A 18 4.89 5.94 -7.01
CA GLY A 18 4.92 6.85 -5.87
C GLY A 18 3.71 7.78 -5.84
N ALA A 19 3.44 8.44 -6.96
CA ALA A 19 2.30 9.34 -7.08
C ALA A 19 0.97 8.61 -6.88
N THR A 20 0.88 7.39 -7.39
CA THR A 20 -0.33 6.56 -7.24
C THR A 20 -0.57 6.19 -5.77
N LEU A 21 0.48 5.78 -5.05
CA LEU A 21 0.35 5.46 -3.64
C LEU A 21 0.00 6.69 -2.80
N ASP A 22 0.60 7.85 -3.12
CA ASP A 22 0.24 9.12 -2.46
C ASP A 22 -1.24 9.45 -2.65
N ALA A 23 -1.72 9.33 -3.89
CA ALA A 23 -3.13 9.62 -4.21
C ALA A 23 -4.07 8.64 -3.50
N LEU A 24 -3.71 7.37 -3.48
CA LEU A 24 -4.50 6.35 -2.79
C LEU A 24 -4.59 6.64 -1.30
N TYR A 25 -3.44 6.92 -0.66
CA TYR A 25 -3.42 7.20 0.78
C TYR A 25 -4.22 8.46 1.11
N ALA A 26 -4.07 9.52 0.30
CA ALA A 26 -4.83 10.75 0.48
C ALA A 26 -6.34 10.50 0.37
N THR A 27 -6.76 9.67 -0.59
CA THR A 27 -8.16 9.30 -0.76
C THR A 27 -8.67 8.54 0.47
N ILE A 28 -7.90 7.60 0.98
CA ILE A 28 -8.26 6.85 2.19
C ILE A 28 -8.45 7.80 3.37
N GLU A 29 -7.50 8.73 3.56
CA GLU A 29 -7.59 9.71 4.65
C GLU A 29 -8.86 10.57 4.55
N GLN A 30 -9.25 10.97 3.34
CA GLN A 30 -10.47 11.74 3.13
C GLN A 30 -11.72 10.97 3.53
N ARG A 31 -11.71 9.66 3.45
CA ARG A 31 -12.86 8.81 3.80
C ARG A 31 -13.10 8.71 5.31
N ARG A 32 -12.18 9.19 6.12
CA ARG A 32 -12.41 9.25 7.58
C ARG A 32 -13.68 10.00 7.93
N ASN A 33 -14.00 11.03 7.15
CA ASN A 33 -15.16 11.89 7.37
C ASN A 33 -16.31 11.57 6.43
N ALA A 34 -16.22 10.51 5.63
CA ALA A 34 -17.31 10.04 4.81
C ALA A 34 -18.34 9.32 5.70
N GLY A 35 -19.55 9.14 5.22
CA GLY A 35 -20.57 8.42 5.98
C GLY A 35 -20.39 6.90 5.90
N ASP A 36 -21.29 6.18 6.60
CA ASP A 36 -21.24 4.72 6.66
C ASP A 36 -21.50 4.04 5.31
N GLU A 37 -21.96 4.77 4.31
CA GLU A 37 -22.09 4.26 2.94
C GLU A 37 -20.74 4.03 2.28
N SER A 38 -19.65 4.60 2.81
CA SER A 38 -18.32 4.39 2.28
C SER A 38 -17.71 3.13 2.89
N TYR A 39 -17.31 2.20 2.03
CA TYR A 39 -16.61 0.99 2.46
C TYR A 39 -15.32 1.33 3.21
N THR A 40 -14.52 2.26 2.67
CA THR A 40 -13.27 2.67 3.30
C THR A 40 -13.53 3.29 4.68
N HIS A 41 -14.57 4.12 4.80
CA HIS A 41 -14.93 4.71 6.10
C HIS A 41 -15.22 3.63 7.13
N ARG A 42 -15.99 2.60 6.75
CA ARG A 42 -16.31 1.50 7.66
C ARG A 42 -15.06 0.74 8.09
N LEU A 43 -14.10 0.54 7.18
CA LEU A 43 -12.84 -0.12 7.54
C LEU A 43 -12.00 0.74 8.49
N LEU A 44 -12.04 2.06 8.36
CA LEU A 44 -11.28 2.97 9.22
C LEU A 44 -11.90 3.11 10.61
N THR A 45 -13.21 3.00 10.74
CA THR A 45 -13.93 3.38 11.97
C THR A 45 -14.69 2.24 12.63
N GLY A 46 -14.94 1.15 11.92
CA GLY A 46 -15.69 0.02 12.44
C GLY A 46 -14.82 -0.94 13.24
N LYS A 47 -15.19 -2.21 13.24
CA LYS A 47 -14.43 -3.23 13.96
C LYS A 47 -13.03 -3.37 13.39
N LEU A 48 -12.03 -3.37 14.26
CA LEU A 48 -10.62 -3.50 13.85
C LEU A 48 -10.39 -4.80 13.06
N ASP A 49 -11.05 -5.88 13.46
CA ASP A 49 -10.84 -7.17 12.80
C ASP A 49 -11.20 -7.15 11.31
N ASP A 50 -12.12 -6.27 10.89
CA ASP A 50 -12.57 -6.26 9.50
C ASP A 50 -11.45 -5.92 8.51
N PRO A 51 -10.70 -4.80 8.66
CA PRO A 51 -9.58 -4.55 7.76
C PRO A 51 -8.43 -5.54 7.92
N LEU A 52 -8.18 -6.05 9.12
CA LEU A 52 -7.12 -7.02 9.36
C LEU A 52 -7.42 -8.34 8.63
N LYS A 53 -8.66 -8.81 8.72
CA LYS A 53 -9.11 -9.99 8.01
C LYS A 53 -8.94 -9.84 6.50
N LYS A 54 -9.26 -8.64 5.97
CA LYS A 54 -9.11 -8.37 4.55
C LYS A 54 -7.67 -8.48 4.07
N VAL A 55 -6.71 -7.95 4.84
CA VAL A 55 -5.30 -8.09 4.48
C VAL A 55 -4.91 -9.56 4.37
N MET A 56 -5.33 -10.38 5.33
CA MET A 56 -5.03 -11.82 5.32
C MET A 56 -5.69 -12.54 4.14
N GLU A 57 -6.96 -12.26 3.88
CA GLU A 57 -7.71 -12.88 2.78
C GLU A 57 -7.08 -12.55 1.43
N GLU A 58 -6.80 -11.27 1.19
CA GLU A 58 -6.26 -10.82 -0.10
C GLU A 58 -4.83 -11.32 -0.32
N ALA A 59 -4.03 -11.40 0.74
CA ALA A 59 -2.68 -11.97 0.64
C ALA A 59 -2.76 -13.45 0.20
N GLY A 60 -3.71 -14.20 0.75
CA GLY A 60 -3.96 -15.57 0.33
C GLY A 60 -4.37 -15.66 -1.14
N GLU A 61 -5.23 -14.75 -1.58
CA GLU A 61 -5.66 -14.70 -2.99
C GLU A 61 -4.50 -14.38 -3.93
N VAL A 62 -3.57 -13.52 -3.51
CA VAL A 62 -2.35 -13.25 -4.29
C VAL A 62 -1.57 -14.55 -4.52
N ALA A 63 -1.38 -15.32 -3.45
CA ALA A 63 -0.63 -16.58 -3.54
C ALA A 63 -1.31 -17.56 -4.51
N LEU A 64 -2.63 -17.69 -4.42
CA LEU A 64 -3.39 -18.58 -5.29
C LEU A 64 -3.37 -18.12 -6.74
N ALA A 65 -3.56 -16.82 -6.97
CA ALA A 65 -3.53 -16.25 -8.32
C ALA A 65 -2.15 -16.44 -8.97
N ALA A 66 -1.09 -16.25 -8.21
CA ALA A 66 0.28 -16.47 -8.70
C ALA A 66 0.50 -17.93 -9.07
N LYS A 67 0.01 -18.85 -8.24
CA LYS A 67 0.14 -20.27 -8.47
C LYS A 67 -0.62 -20.71 -9.73
N ASP A 68 -1.78 -20.11 -9.98
CA ASP A 68 -2.58 -20.39 -11.17
C ASP A 68 -1.99 -19.77 -12.44
N GLY A 69 -1.02 -18.88 -12.30
CA GLY A 69 -0.36 -18.27 -13.44
C GLY A 69 -1.23 -17.29 -14.22
N GLU A 70 -2.18 -16.65 -13.56
CA GLU A 70 -3.12 -15.72 -14.19
C GLU A 70 -2.72 -14.26 -13.90
N PRO A 71 -2.02 -13.58 -14.82
CA PRO A 71 -1.50 -12.23 -14.56
C PRO A 71 -2.57 -11.20 -14.20
N ASP A 72 -3.72 -11.23 -14.86
CA ASP A 72 -4.80 -10.27 -14.57
C ASP A 72 -5.33 -10.41 -13.15
N HIS A 73 -5.54 -11.64 -12.72
CA HIS A 73 -6.03 -11.95 -11.37
C HIS A 73 -4.98 -11.60 -10.33
N LEU A 74 -3.72 -11.96 -10.59
CA LEU A 74 -2.61 -11.63 -9.68
C LEU A 74 -2.50 -10.12 -9.48
N ARG A 75 -2.54 -9.35 -10.57
CA ARG A 75 -2.48 -7.88 -10.49
C ARG A 75 -3.65 -7.31 -9.69
N TYR A 76 -4.85 -7.84 -9.92
CA TYR A 76 -6.05 -7.42 -9.21
C TYR A 76 -5.91 -7.66 -7.70
N GLU A 77 -5.51 -8.86 -7.30
CA GLU A 77 -5.38 -9.21 -5.88
C GLU A 77 -4.23 -8.47 -5.21
N ALA A 78 -3.12 -8.24 -5.93
CA ALA A 78 -2.02 -7.44 -5.41
C ALA A 78 -2.47 -6.00 -5.10
N ALA A 79 -3.30 -5.41 -5.97
CA ALA A 79 -3.84 -4.08 -5.73
C ALA A 79 -4.76 -4.08 -4.50
N ASP A 80 -5.56 -5.12 -4.30
CA ASP A 80 -6.41 -5.24 -3.11
C ASP A 80 -5.58 -5.34 -1.83
N VAL A 81 -4.49 -6.10 -1.85
CA VAL A 81 -3.59 -6.18 -0.69
C VAL A 81 -3.04 -4.79 -0.35
N VAL A 82 -2.54 -4.07 -1.34
CA VAL A 82 -1.98 -2.74 -1.12
C VAL A 82 -3.04 -1.79 -0.57
N TYR A 83 -4.24 -1.81 -1.16
CA TYR A 83 -5.34 -0.97 -0.69
C TYR A 83 -5.66 -1.23 0.79
N HIS A 84 -5.89 -2.48 1.15
CA HIS A 84 -6.25 -2.83 2.53
C HIS A 84 -5.09 -2.58 3.49
N LEU A 85 -3.84 -2.79 3.05
CA LEU A 85 -2.66 -2.46 3.85
C LEU A 85 -2.61 -0.96 4.14
N MET A 86 -2.85 -0.13 3.11
CA MET A 86 -2.88 1.33 3.30
C MET A 86 -3.98 1.75 4.27
N VAL A 87 -5.14 1.10 4.22
CA VAL A 87 -6.23 1.36 5.17
C VAL A 87 -5.78 1.05 6.61
N VAL A 88 -5.13 -0.09 6.82
CA VAL A 88 -4.61 -0.45 8.15
C VAL A 88 -3.60 0.57 8.63
N LEU A 89 -2.64 0.97 7.79
CA LEU A 89 -1.66 1.98 8.15
C LEU A 89 -2.33 3.30 8.51
N ALA A 90 -3.29 3.75 7.69
CA ALA A 90 -4.02 4.99 7.95
C ALA A 90 -4.80 4.90 9.26
N ARG A 91 -5.43 3.76 9.53
CA ARG A 91 -6.20 3.58 10.77
C ARG A 91 -5.32 3.75 12.01
N PHE A 92 -4.05 3.34 11.93
CA PHE A 92 -3.10 3.47 13.04
C PHE A 92 -2.27 4.76 12.98
N GLY A 93 -2.59 5.66 12.07
CA GLY A 93 -1.90 6.95 11.98
C GLY A 93 -0.49 6.87 11.41
N ILE A 94 -0.15 5.80 10.71
CA ILE A 94 1.15 5.65 10.07
C ILE A 94 1.06 6.27 8.67
N GLY A 95 1.80 7.35 8.45
CA GLY A 95 1.80 8.05 7.16
C GLY A 95 2.52 7.27 6.08
N ILE A 96 2.19 7.59 4.83
CA ILE A 96 2.77 6.89 3.68
C ILE A 96 4.30 7.06 3.63
N ASP A 97 4.82 8.23 4.02
CA ASP A 97 6.25 8.47 4.02
C ASP A 97 6.96 7.73 5.17
N GLU A 98 6.28 7.55 6.29
CA GLU A 98 6.81 6.74 7.38
C GLU A 98 6.96 5.27 6.94
N PHE A 99 5.98 4.78 6.19
CA PHE A 99 6.04 3.45 5.59
C PHE A 99 7.18 3.37 4.56
N ALA A 100 7.31 4.39 3.71
CA ALA A 100 8.41 4.46 2.75
C ALA A 100 9.77 4.43 3.47
N ALA A 101 9.89 5.14 4.59
CA ALA A 101 11.12 5.16 5.37
C ALA A 101 11.50 3.76 5.88
N GLU A 102 10.52 2.96 6.31
CA GLU A 102 10.78 1.58 6.73
C GLU A 102 11.31 0.74 5.58
N LEU A 103 10.73 0.89 4.39
CA LEU A 103 11.22 0.18 3.21
C LEU A 103 12.62 0.64 2.82
N ASN A 104 12.89 1.95 2.90
CA ASN A 104 14.21 2.48 2.59
C ASN A 104 15.26 2.00 3.59
N ASN A 105 14.90 1.84 4.85
CA ASN A 105 15.81 1.31 5.85
C ASN A 105 16.26 -0.12 5.56
N ARG A 106 15.47 -0.87 4.78
CA ARG A 106 15.80 -2.26 4.42
C ARG A 106 16.69 -2.38 3.20
N MET A 107 16.87 -1.28 2.46
CA MET A 107 17.71 -1.25 1.27
C MET A 107 19.09 -0.70 1.61
N ARG A 108 20.10 -1.08 0.81
CA ARG A 108 21.44 -0.50 0.93
C ARG A 108 21.42 0.95 0.45
N ASP A 109 22.43 1.74 0.87
CA ASP A 109 22.52 3.15 0.52
C ASP A 109 22.49 3.39 -1.00
N ASP A 110 23.12 2.51 -1.77
CA ASP A 110 23.17 2.64 -3.23
C ASP A 110 21.90 2.16 -3.93
N GLU A 111 20.95 1.58 -3.20
CA GLU A 111 19.68 1.08 -3.75
C GLU A 111 18.52 2.03 -3.54
N ARG A 112 18.66 2.99 -2.63
CA ARG A 112 17.57 3.91 -2.28
C ARG A 112 17.42 5.01 -3.31
N PRO A 113 16.19 5.54 -3.46
CA PRO A 113 16.02 6.77 -4.23
C PRO A 113 16.85 7.90 -3.63
N GLU A 114 17.29 8.82 -4.48
CA GLU A 114 17.99 10.01 -4.01
C GLU A 114 17.07 10.82 -3.09
N GLY A 115 17.61 11.26 -1.94
CA GLY A 115 16.84 12.01 -0.97
C GLY A 115 15.84 11.15 -0.18
N ALA A 116 16.03 9.84 -0.15
CA ALA A 116 15.10 8.91 0.48
C ALA A 116 14.90 9.22 1.96
N VAL A 117 13.63 9.24 2.38
CA VAL A 117 13.28 9.33 3.80
C VAL A 117 13.68 8.06 4.52
N ARG A 118 14.06 8.18 5.80
CA ARG A 118 14.53 7.06 6.60
C ARG A 118 14.04 7.16 8.04
N LEU A 119 13.94 6.03 8.71
CA LEU A 119 13.69 5.98 10.14
C LEU A 119 15.01 6.03 10.89
N TYR A 120 15.05 6.79 11.97
CA TYR A 120 16.21 6.94 12.84
C TYR A 120 15.84 6.55 14.26
N GLU A 121 16.74 5.84 14.93
CA GLU A 121 16.55 5.52 16.34
C GLU A 121 16.82 6.74 17.21
N THR A 122 16.02 6.89 18.25
CA THR A 122 16.23 7.91 19.29
C THR A 122 16.82 7.21 20.50
N TYR A 123 18.03 7.59 20.87
CA TYR A 123 18.75 6.91 21.95
C TYR A 123 18.52 7.51 23.33
N VAL A 124 18.02 8.72 23.37
CA VAL A 124 18.02 9.54 24.57
C VAL A 124 17.37 8.86 25.78
N ASN A 125 16.35 8.07 25.56
CA ASN A 125 15.54 7.50 26.65
C ASN A 125 15.62 5.99 26.73
N ARG A 126 16.66 5.39 26.20
CA ARG A 126 16.78 3.93 26.21
C ARG A 126 17.67 3.40 27.33
N GLY A 127 18.09 4.25 28.23
CA GLY A 127 18.93 3.84 29.33
C GLY A 127 20.31 3.31 28.92
N LYS A 128 20.76 3.73 27.77
CA LYS A 128 22.06 3.27 27.23
C LYS A 128 23.10 4.33 27.29
#